data_f75d07a436181cacc970b954ef1d711a
#
_entry.id   f75d07a436181cacc970b954ef1d711a
#
_cell.length_a   1.000
_cell.length_b   1.000
_cell.length_c   1.000
_cell.angle_alpha   90.00
_cell.angle_beta   90.00
_cell.angle_gamma   90.00
#
_symmetry.space_group_name_H-M   'P 1'
#
loop_
_entity.id
_entity.type
_entity.pdbx_description
1 polymer ?
#
loop_
_entity_poly.entity_id
_entity_poly.type
_entity_poly.pdbx_seq_one_letter_code
_entity_poly.pdbx_strand_id
1 'polypeptide(L)'
;MRERDPQARGVPRSVLTVAVLVAATAVVLGVLLARAGMNAQGPDAIGIAEGQRAPDFTIVDVNGTAWNLAAHRGQVVLIDFMGVRCESCEREMASDALQSVFNRHAVHGLAFLSIDVGGALGTESGLEAWRFMQGFPPGGTRQWGPAEWPIALDLPRVQTTYQATAFPTKYLLDRTGHIVWKHEGIVTEADLDARIQALLV
;
A
#
# COMPACT_ATOMS: atom_id res chain seq x y z
N MET A 1 -52.05 -36.60 52.53
CA MET A 1 -50.57 -36.37 52.64
C MET A 1 -50.18 -35.47 51.49
N ARG A 2 -50.05 -34.13 51.71
CA ARG A 2 -49.61 -33.17 50.68
C ARG A 2 -48.15 -32.91 50.89
N GLU A 3 -47.36 -33.35 49.95
CA GLU A 3 -45.93 -33.09 49.87
C GLU A 3 -45.68 -31.59 49.55
N ARG A 4 -44.92 -30.89 50.37
CA ARG A 4 -44.57 -29.50 50.24
C ARG A 4 -43.40 -29.40 49.29
N ASP A 5 -43.61 -28.74 48.16
CA ASP A 5 -42.63 -28.34 47.20
C ASP A 5 -41.54 -27.44 47.85
N PRO A 6 -40.23 -27.72 47.72
CA PRO A 6 -39.21 -26.88 48.27
C PRO A 6 -39.08 -25.60 47.45
N GLN A 7 -39.37 -24.48 48.10
CA GLN A 7 -39.27 -23.12 47.58
C GLN A 7 -38.00 -22.87 46.77
N ALA A 8 -38.16 -22.55 45.51
CA ALA A 8 -37.14 -21.90 44.67
C ALA A 8 -36.79 -20.53 45.32
N ARG A 9 -35.65 -20.48 46.04
CA ARG A 9 -35.09 -19.23 46.56
C ARG A 9 -34.63 -18.38 45.40
N GLY A 10 -35.42 -17.37 45.01
CA GLY A 10 -35.05 -16.41 44.01
C GLY A 10 -33.75 -15.68 44.39
N VAL A 11 -32.87 -15.55 43.41
CA VAL A 11 -31.58 -14.83 43.59
C VAL A 11 -31.91 -13.39 44.03
N PRO A 12 -31.33 -12.90 45.16
CA PRO A 12 -31.60 -11.53 45.65
C PRO A 12 -31.18 -10.52 44.57
N ARG A 13 -32.02 -9.50 44.40
CA ARG A 13 -31.80 -8.44 43.36
C ARG A 13 -30.42 -7.80 43.45
N SER A 14 -29.85 -7.70 44.64
CA SER A 14 -28.47 -7.20 44.86
C SER A 14 -27.38 -8.08 44.20
N VAL A 15 -27.56 -9.39 44.23
CA VAL A 15 -26.61 -10.34 43.58
C VAL A 15 -26.71 -10.23 42.05
N LEU A 16 -27.91 -10.06 41.53
CA LEU A 16 -28.13 -9.86 40.11
C LEU A 16 -27.51 -8.55 39.61
N THR A 17 -27.64 -7.47 40.35
CA THR A 17 -27.05 -6.16 40.02
C THR A 17 -25.51 -6.21 40.03
N VAL A 18 -24.91 -6.85 41.00
CA VAL A 18 -23.45 -7.02 41.09
C VAL A 18 -22.96 -7.89 39.93
N ALA A 19 -23.65 -8.98 39.61
CA ALA A 19 -23.27 -9.86 38.46
C ALA A 19 -23.32 -9.11 37.11
N VAL A 20 -24.34 -8.27 36.89
CA VAL A 20 -24.44 -7.46 35.67
C VAL A 20 -23.33 -6.42 35.60
N LEU A 21 -22.98 -5.75 36.69
CA LEU A 21 -21.87 -4.79 36.73
C LEU A 21 -20.52 -5.45 36.48
N VAL A 22 -20.26 -6.62 37.04
CA VAL A 22 -19.02 -7.38 36.82
C VAL A 22 -18.95 -7.84 35.35
N ALA A 23 -20.05 -8.32 34.78
CA ALA A 23 -20.07 -8.71 33.38
C ALA A 23 -19.83 -7.51 32.45
N ALA A 24 -20.45 -6.36 32.72
CA ALA A 24 -20.26 -5.13 31.94
C ALA A 24 -18.81 -4.63 32.00
N THR A 25 -18.19 -4.63 33.18
CA THR A 25 -16.77 -4.24 33.35
C THR A 25 -15.81 -5.20 32.63
N ALA A 26 -16.09 -6.52 32.65
CA ALA A 26 -15.30 -7.51 31.95
C ALA A 26 -15.38 -7.33 30.43
N VAL A 27 -16.57 -7.01 29.90
CA VAL A 27 -16.75 -6.72 28.45
C VAL A 27 -16.01 -5.46 28.06
N VAL A 28 -16.14 -4.37 28.84
CA VAL A 28 -15.42 -3.11 28.55
C VAL A 28 -13.91 -3.32 28.60
N LEU A 29 -13.42 -4.02 29.63
CA LEU A 29 -11.99 -4.33 29.74
C LEU A 29 -11.52 -5.23 28.60
N GLY A 30 -12.30 -6.22 28.20
CA GLY A 30 -12.03 -7.09 27.05
C GLY A 30 -11.93 -6.31 25.74
N VAL A 31 -12.84 -5.36 25.50
CA VAL A 31 -12.79 -4.47 24.32
C VAL A 31 -11.58 -3.54 24.36
N LEU A 32 -11.23 -2.99 25.53
CA LEU A 32 -10.05 -2.14 25.68
C LEU A 32 -8.75 -2.92 25.44
N LEU A 33 -8.66 -4.14 25.97
CA LEU A 33 -7.49 -5.01 25.77
C LEU A 33 -7.40 -5.50 24.31
N ALA A 34 -8.52 -5.80 23.67
CA ALA A 34 -8.54 -6.15 22.26
C ALA A 34 -8.08 -4.97 21.36
N ARG A 35 -8.52 -3.74 21.67
CA ARG A 35 -8.03 -2.54 20.97
C ARG A 35 -6.55 -2.25 21.25
N ALA A 36 -6.07 -2.44 22.46
CA ALA A 36 -4.66 -2.30 22.80
C ALA A 36 -3.80 -3.36 22.07
N GLY A 37 -4.30 -4.60 21.93
CA GLY A 37 -3.61 -5.66 21.18
C GLY A 37 -3.56 -5.41 19.68
N MET A 38 -4.57 -4.77 19.09
CA MET A 38 -4.59 -4.40 17.68
C MET A 38 -3.63 -3.24 17.32
N ASN A 39 -3.26 -2.43 18.32
CA ASN A 39 -2.29 -1.33 18.16
C ASN A 39 -0.88 -1.69 18.63
N ALA A 40 -0.61 -2.93 18.99
CA ALA A 40 0.69 -3.38 19.53
C ALA A 40 1.74 -3.72 18.45
N GLN A 41 1.52 -3.30 17.19
CA GLN A 41 2.61 -3.28 16.23
C GLN A 41 3.43 -2.03 16.53
N GLY A 42 4.68 -2.24 17.00
CA GLY A 42 5.62 -1.13 17.26
C GLY A 42 5.82 -0.26 16.00
N PRO A 43 6.37 0.95 16.17
CA PRO A 43 6.57 1.90 15.07
C PRO A 43 7.39 1.35 13.89
N ASP A 44 8.11 0.25 14.08
CA ASP A 44 8.92 -0.42 13.05
C ASP A 44 8.28 -1.73 12.53
N ALA A 45 6.99 -1.97 12.77
CA ALA A 45 6.32 -3.16 12.24
C ALA A 45 6.37 -3.17 10.72
N ILE A 46 6.86 -4.29 10.14
CA ILE A 46 6.88 -4.47 8.69
C ILE A 46 5.48 -4.85 8.24
N GLY A 47 4.98 -4.16 7.21
CA GLY A 47 3.66 -4.40 6.64
C GLY A 47 3.31 -3.43 5.53
N ILE A 48 2.05 -3.45 5.10
CA ILE A 48 1.56 -2.68 3.94
C ILE A 48 0.52 -1.62 4.30
N ALA A 49 0.25 -1.42 5.58
CA ALA A 49 -0.62 -0.34 6.04
C ALA A 49 0.18 0.96 6.23
N GLU A 50 -0.50 2.09 6.15
CA GLU A 50 0.09 3.38 6.49
C GLU A 50 0.62 3.37 7.93
N GLY A 51 1.79 3.95 8.13
CA GLY A 51 2.54 3.94 9.38
C GLY A 51 3.43 2.70 9.58
N GLN A 52 3.34 1.67 8.75
CA GLN A 52 4.21 0.50 8.79
C GLN A 52 5.42 0.67 7.87
N ARG A 53 6.53 0.03 8.23
CA ARG A 53 7.70 -0.04 7.36
C ARG A 53 7.40 -0.99 6.21
N ALA A 54 7.55 -0.51 4.97
CA ALA A 54 7.32 -1.29 3.77
C ALA A 54 8.21 -2.54 3.73
N PRO A 55 7.68 -3.72 3.31
CA PRO A 55 8.49 -4.92 3.08
C PRO A 55 9.58 -4.64 2.04
N ASP A 56 10.83 -4.95 2.38
CA ASP A 56 11.94 -4.80 1.45
C ASP A 56 11.86 -5.81 0.31
N PHE A 57 12.30 -5.41 -0.87
CA PHE A 57 12.42 -6.28 -2.04
C PHE A 57 13.59 -5.85 -2.93
N THR A 58 14.00 -6.78 -3.79
CA THR A 58 14.92 -6.51 -4.90
C THR A 58 14.27 -6.99 -6.18
N ILE A 59 14.32 -6.16 -7.21
CA ILE A 59 13.78 -6.43 -8.54
C ILE A 59 14.77 -5.94 -9.59
N VAL A 60 14.75 -6.51 -10.78
CA VAL A 60 15.59 -6.08 -11.90
C VAL A 60 14.73 -5.32 -12.89
N ASP A 61 15.13 -4.10 -13.24
CA ASP A 61 14.42 -3.29 -14.22
C ASP A 61 14.60 -3.85 -15.65
N VAL A 62 13.85 -3.32 -16.59
CA VAL A 62 13.90 -3.75 -18.01
C VAL A 62 15.25 -3.47 -18.69
N ASN A 63 16.11 -2.65 -18.08
CA ASN A 63 17.47 -2.36 -18.56
C ASN A 63 18.51 -3.29 -17.94
N GLY A 64 18.11 -4.21 -17.06
CA GLY A 64 19.00 -5.13 -16.36
C GLY A 64 19.62 -4.58 -15.09
N THR A 65 19.17 -3.40 -14.59
CA THR A 65 19.68 -2.78 -13.36
C THR A 65 18.91 -3.30 -12.15
N ALA A 66 19.62 -3.74 -11.12
CA ALA A 66 19.00 -4.15 -9.87
C ALA A 66 18.50 -2.92 -9.09
N TRP A 67 17.24 -2.95 -8.70
CA TRP A 67 16.62 -1.95 -7.84
C TRP A 67 16.25 -2.59 -6.50
N ASN A 68 16.78 -2.05 -5.41
CA ASN A 68 16.59 -2.58 -4.05
C ASN A 68 15.97 -1.49 -3.17
N LEU A 69 14.81 -1.77 -2.58
CA LEU A 69 14.09 -0.79 -1.77
C LEU A 69 14.93 -0.32 -0.55
N ALA A 70 15.65 -1.23 0.10
CA ALA A 70 16.47 -0.87 1.25
C ALA A 70 17.61 0.11 0.89
N ALA A 71 18.11 0.08 -0.35
CA ALA A 71 19.15 1.01 -0.82
C ALA A 71 18.63 2.44 -1.00
N HIS A 72 17.32 2.64 -1.04
CA HIS A 72 16.69 3.96 -1.15
C HIS A 72 16.30 4.59 0.21
N ARG A 73 16.78 4.02 1.33
CA ARG A 73 16.62 4.68 2.63
C ARG A 73 17.30 6.06 2.61
N GLY A 74 16.62 7.06 3.18
CA GLY A 74 17.04 8.46 3.08
C GLY A 74 16.37 9.23 1.94
N GLN A 75 15.74 8.54 1.00
CA GLN A 75 14.94 9.12 -0.08
C GLN A 75 13.44 8.93 0.19
N VAL A 76 12.61 9.82 -0.36
CA VAL A 76 11.18 9.58 -0.53
C VAL A 76 11.01 8.61 -1.69
N VAL A 77 10.22 7.55 -1.51
CA VAL A 77 10.05 6.51 -2.54
C VAL A 77 8.61 6.43 -2.99
N LEU A 78 8.38 6.50 -4.29
CA LEU A 78 7.09 6.19 -4.92
C LEU A 78 7.21 4.82 -5.62
N ILE A 79 6.39 3.87 -5.20
CA ILE A 79 6.22 2.58 -5.88
C ILE A 79 4.87 2.60 -6.56
N ASP A 80 4.84 2.34 -7.87
CA ASP A 80 3.63 2.29 -8.68
C ASP A 80 3.46 0.89 -9.28
N PHE A 81 2.46 0.17 -8.78
CA PHE A 81 2.05 -1.11 -9.36
C PHE A 81 1.08 -0.83 -10.52
N MET A 82 1.46 -1.23 -11.70
CA MET A 82 0.72 -0.95 -12.92
C MET A 82 0.73 -2.15 -13.87
N GLY A 83 0.07 -2.06 -14.98
CA GLY A 83 0.12 -3.02 -16.08
C GLY A 83 0.20 -2.29 -17.42
N VAL A 84 1.03 -2.78 -18.31
CA VAL A 84 1.18 -2.22 -19.66
C VAL A 84 -0.13 -2.30 -20.46
N ARG A 85 -0.99 -3.29 -20.15
CA ARG A 85 -2.31 -3.48 -20.79
C ARG A 85 -3.47 -3.00 -19.94
N CYS A 86 -3.20 -2.10 -19.00
CA CYS A 86 -4.20 -1.54 -18.09
C CYS A 86 -4.64 -0.16 -18.61
N GLU A 87 -5.87 -0.03 -19.05
CA GLU A 87 -6.42 1.21 -19.62
C GLU A 87 -6.33 2.41 -18.67
N SER A 88 -6.55 2.21 -17.36
CA SER A 88 -6.39 3.29 -16.38
C SER A 88 -4.93 3.70 -16.19
N CYS A 89 -3.98 2.74 -16.31
CA CYS A 89 -2.56 3.04 -16.27
C CYS A 89 -2.11 3.82 -17.52
N GLU A 90 -2.61 3.45 -18.70
CA GLU A 90 -2.38 4.20 -19.93
C GLU A 90 -2.89 5.65 -19.84
N ARG A 91 -4.11 5.83 -19.32
CA ARG A 91 -4.69 7.18 -19.12
C ARG A 91 -3.89 8.02 -18.13
N GLU A 92 -3.38 7.40 -17.08
CA GLU A 92 -2.54 8.11 -16.11
C GLU A 92 -1.21 8.55 -16.73
N MET A 93 -0.54 7.67 -17.46
CA MET A 93 0.69 8.02 -18.18
C MET A 93 0.44 9.12 -19.21
N ALA A 94 -0.68 9.07 -19.93
CA ALA A 94 -1.04 10.07 -20.94
C ALA A 94 -1.43 11.44 -20.33
N SER A 95 -1.68 11.52 -19.03
CA SER A 95 -1.95 12.78 -18.32
C SER A 95 -0.69 13.58 -18.01
N ASP A 96 0.49 13.01 -18.20
CA ASP A 96 1.81 13.54 -17.81
C ASP A 96 1.97 13.85 -16.31
N ALA A 97 0.99 13.51 -15.47
CA ALA A 97 1.01 13.81 -14.04
C ALA A 97 2.22 13.20 -13.31
N LEU A 98 2.51 11.93 -13.59
CA LEU A 98 3.65 11.22 -13.01
C LEU A 98 4.98 11.79 -13.48
N GLN A 99 5.09 12.13 -14.78
CA GLN A 99 6.30 12.70 -15.34
C GLN A 99 6.58 14.10 -14.80
N SER A 100 5.55 14.95 -14.70
CA SER A 100 5.67 16.29 -14.11
C SER A 100 6.16 16.24 -12.67
N VAL A 101 5.61 15.34 -11.86
CA VAL A 101 6.00 15.16 -10.46
C VAL A 101 7.42 14.61 -10.36
N PHE A 102 7.77 13.61 -11.17
CA PHE A 102 9.12 13.07 -11.19
C PHE A 102 10.16 14.13 -11.54
N ASN A 103 9.97 14.87 -12.63
CA ASN A 103 10.87 15.95 -13.07
C ASN A 103 11.10 17.01 -11.99
N ARG A 104 10.05 17.33 -11.23
CA ARG A 104 10.12 18.32 -10.16
C ARG A 104 10.89 17.83 -8.94
N HIS A 105 10.76 16.58 -8.58
CA HIS A 105 11.21 16.07 -7.27
C HIS A 105 12.38 15.09 -7.31
N ALA A 106 12.74 14.50 -8.46
CA ALA A 106 13.86 13.56 -8.56
C ALA A 106 15.18 14.16 -8.03
N VAL A 107 15.47 15.41 -8.40
CA VAL A 107 16.67 16.13 -7.94
C VAL A 107 16.64 16.48 -6.44
N HIS A 108 15.48 16.39 -5.81
CA HIS A 108 15.27 16.66 -4.39
C HIS A 108 15.19 15.39 -3.53
N GLY A 109 15.43 14.22 -4.14
CA GLY A 109 15.50 12.94 -3.42
C GLY A 109 14.23 12.11 -3.49
N LEU A 110 13.42 12.25 -4.56
CA LEU A 110 12.39 11.28 -4.91
C LEU A 110 13.02 10.14 -5.72
N ALA A 111 12.88 8.91 -5.24
CA ALA A 111 13.08 7.70 -6.02
C ALA A 111 11.71 7.18 -6.49
N PHE A 112 11.63 6.74 -7.74
CA PHE A 112 10.38 6.23 -8.31
C PHE A 112 10.65 4.91 -9.03
N LEU A 113 9.77 3.93 -8.86
CA LEU A 113 9.78 2.64 -9.55
C LEU A 113 8.37 2.28 -9.98
N SER A 114 8.16 2.02 -11.27
CA SER A 114 6.96 1.32 -11.75
C SER A 114 7.21 -0.18 -11.80
N ILE A 115 6.25 -0.97 -11.32
CA ILE A 115 6.30 -2.43 -11.31
C ILE A 115 5.16 -2.93 -12.18
N ASP A 116 5.51 -3.53 -13.33
CA ASP A 116 4.57 -4.12 -14.27
C ASP A 116 4.16 -5.52 -13.81
N VAL A 117 2.93 -5.63 -13.32
CA VAL A 117 2.38 -6.86 -12.76
C VAL A 117 2.05 -7.91 -13.84
N GLY A 118 1.85 -7.50 -15.09
CA GLY A 118 1.62 -8.41 -16.20
C GLY A 118 2.82 -9.31 -16.49
N GLY A 119 4.03 -8.86 -16.17
CA GLY A 119 5.24 -9.66 -16.24
C GLY A 119 5.18 -10.91 -15.36
N ALA A 120 4.65 -10.81 -14.14
CA ALA A 120 4.49 -11.94 -13.22
C ALA A 120 3.48 -12.98 -13.73
N LEU A 121 2.53 -12.56 -14.55
CA LEU A 121 1.51 -13.41 -15.17
C LEU A 121 1.98 -14.01 -16.51
N GLY A 122 3.16 -13.60 -17.01
CA GLY A 122 3.68 -13.99 -18.30
C GLY A 122 2.87 -13.41 -19.49
N THR A 123 2.07 -12.37 -19.25
CA THR A 123 1.23 -11.71 -20.27
C THR A 123 1.94 -10.54 -20.93
N GLU A 124 3.03 -10.05 -20.35
CA GLU A 124 3.77 -8.89 -20.81
C GLU A 124 5.28 -9.16 -20.78
N SER A 125 5.99 -8.57 -21.70
CA SER A 125 7.44 -8.75 -21.88
C SER A 125 8.20 -7.48 -21.47
N GLY A 126 9.48 -7.61 -21.15
CA GLY A 126 10.35 -6.46 -20.88
C GLY A 126 10.41 -5.46 -22.03
N LEU A 127 10.28 -5.92 -23.28
CA LEU A 127 10.21 -5.03 -24.44
C LEU A 127 8.90 -4.22 -24.47
N GLU A 128 7.77 -4.85 -24.14
CA GLU A 128 6.48 -4.14 -24.05
C GLU A 128 6.50 -3.11 -22.90
N ALA A 129 7.01 -3.49 -21.73
CA ALA A 129 7.17 -2.59 -20.60
C ALA A 129 8.12 -1.42 -20.93
N TRP A 130 9.26 -1.69 -21.57
CA TRP A 130 10.16 -0.64 -22.04
C TRP A 130 9.49 0.31 -23.05
N ARG A 131 8.76 -0.23 -24.05
CA ARG A 131 8.05 0.57 -25.05
C ARG A 131 6.97 1.44 -24.40
N PHE A 132 6.26 0.90 -23.41
CA PHE A 132 5.27 1.65 -22.65
C PHE A 132 5.91 2.87 -21.98
N MET A 133 7.05 2.70 -21.32
CA MET A 133 7.79 3.82 -20.74
C MET A 133 8.31 4.82 -21.78
N GLN A 134 8.45 4.40 -23.05
CA GLN A 134 8.79 5.30 -24.15
C GLN A 134 7.56 6.01 -24.76
N GLY A 135 6.38 5.82 -24.19
CA GLY A 135 5.14 6.46 -24.61
C GLY A 135 4.33 5.67 -25.63
N PHE A 136 4.62 4.39 -25.83
CA PHE A 136 3.94 3.54 -26.80
C PHE A 136 3.06 2.50 -26.09
N PRO A 137 1.74 2.69 -26.03
CA PRO A 137 0.85 1.64 -25.53
C PRO A 137 0.86 0.42 -26.45
N PRO A 138 0.41 -0.76 -26.00
CA PRO A 138 0.41 -1.99 -26.77
C PRO A 138 -0.31 -1.82 -28.11
N GLY A 139 0.40 -2.10 -29.21
CA GLY A 139 -0.13 -1.98 -30.59
C GLY A 139 -0.39 -0.55 -31.06
N GLY A 140 -0.09 0.47 -30.23
CA GLY A 140 -0.35 1.87 -30.53
C GLY A 140 0.86 2.65 -31.04
N THR A 141 0.60 3.91 -31.46
CA THR A 141 1.60 4.94 -31.71
C THR A 141 1.92 5.68 -30.42
N ARG A 142 2.99 6.48 -30.39
CA ARG A 142 3.37 7.27 -29.21
C ARG A 142 2.23 8.20 -28.78
N GLN A 143 1.86 8.16 -27.51
CA GLN A 143 0.80 8.96 -26.92
C GLN A 143 1.27 9.89 -25.79
N TRP A 144 2.45 9.63 -25.18
CA TRP A 144 3.05 10.48 -24.14
C TRP A 144 4.58 10.52 -24.31
N GLY A 145 5.23 11.36 -23.52
CA GLY A 145 6.69 11.46 -23.47
C GLY A 145 7.32 10.23 -22.79
N PRO A 146 8.64 10.01 -23.00
CA PRO A 146 9.34 8.94 -22.30
C PRO A 146 9.35 9.20 -20.78
N ALA A 147 9.06 8.18 -20.00
CA ALA A 147 9.21 8.24 -18.56
C ALA A 147 10.70 8.07 -18.17
N GLU A 148 11.16 8.88 -17.21
CA GLU A 148 12.56 8.97 -16.83
C GLU A 148 12.89 8.17 -15.56
N TRP A 149 11.95 7.38 -15.05
CA TRP A 149 12.16 6.46 -13.93
C TRP A 149 12.13 5.01 -14.40
N PRO A 150 12.73 4.06 -13.61
CA PRO A 150 12.78 2.65 -14.01
C PRO A 150 11.39 1.97 -13.96
N ILE A 151 11.22 1.00 -14.85
CA ILE A 151 10.16 0.00 -14.80
C ILE A 151 10.76 -1.40 -14.69
N ALA A 152 10.13 -2.25 -13.89
CA ALA A 152 10.51 -3.66 -13.74
C ALA A 152 9.31 -4.58 -13.96
N LEU A 153 9.56 -5.77 -14.52
CA LEU A 153 8.56 -6.83 -14.54
C LEU A 153 8.48 -7.46 -13.15
N ASP A 154 7.29 -7.66 -12.63
CA ASP A 154 7.08 -8.23 -11.29
C ASP A 154 7.33 -9.75 -11.22
N LEU A 155 8.50 -10.20 -11.69
CA LEU A 155 8.89 -11.61 -11.63
C LEU A 155 9.00 -12.15 -10.20
N PRO A 156 9.48 -11.36 -9.20
CA PRO A 156 9.50 -11.77 -7.80
C PRO A 156 8.13 -11.78 -7.11
N ARG A 157 7.07 -11.33 -7.79
CA ARG A 157 5.71 -11.18 -7.24
C ARG A 157 5.63 -10.22 -6.04
N VAL A 158 6.29 -9.09 -6.15
CA VAL A 158 6.25 -7.99 -5.17
C VAL A 158 4.81 -7.53 -4.94
N GLN A 159 4.01 -7.45 -6.01
CA GLN A 159 2.59 -7.09 -5.93
C GLN A 159 1.80 -7.98 -4.97
N THR A 160 2.15 -9.26 -4.85
CA THR A 160 1.48 -10.18 -3.90
C THR A 160 1.82 -9.80 -2.45
N THR A 161 3.08 -9.47 -2.17
CA THR A 161 3.53 -9.01 -0.85
C THR A 161 2.86 -7.69 -0.46
N TYR A 162 2.72 -6.77 -1.41
CA TYR A 162 2.08 -5.47 -1.23
C TYR A 162 0.55 -5.52 -1.35
N GLN A 163 -0.02 -6.68 -1.68
CA GLN A 163 -1.47 -6.88 -1.89
C GLN A 163 -2.06 -5.85 -2.85
N ALA A 164 -1.31 -5.50 -3.91
CA ALA A 164 -1.79 -4.64 -4.96
C ALA A 164 -2.67 -5.47 -5.92
N THR A 165 -3.99 -5.34 -5.79
CA THR A 165 -4.99 -6.12 -6.55
C THR A 165 -5.80 -5.28 -7.54
N ALA A 166 -5.72 -3.97 -7.45
CA ALA A 166 -6.26 -3.00 -8.40
C ALA A 166 -5.10 -2.19 -9.02
N PHE A 167 -5.27 -1.71 -10.25
CA PHE A 167 -4.21 -0.99 -10.97
C PHE A 167 -4.76 0.28 -11.63
N PRO A 168 -3.97 1.37 -11.58
CA PRO A 168 -2.70 1.51 -10.87
C PRO A 168 -2.90 1.56 -9.34
N THR A 169 -1.89 1.08 -8.58
CA THR A 169 -1.83 1.23 -7.10
C THR A 169 -0.48 1.79 -6.70
N LYS A 170 -0.50 2.83 -5.88
CA LYS A 170 0.68 3.54 -5.44
C LYS A 170 0.92 3.40 -3.95
N TYR A 171 2.20 3.28 -3.59
CA TYR A 171 2.69 3.38 -2.23
C TYR A 171 3.71 4.50 -2.17
N LEU A 172 3.48 5.49 -1.31
CA LEU A 172 4.43 6.55 -1.03
C LEU A 172 5.09 6.28 0.33
N LEU A 173 6.41 6.25 0.33
CA LEU A 173 7.22 5.97 1.50
C LEU A 173 8.03 7.21 1.88
N ASP A 174 8.15 7.44 3.18
CA ASP A 174 9.04 8.46 3.72
C ASP A 174 10.52 8.04 3.65
N ARG A 175 11.42 8.91 4.06
CA ARG A 175 12.87 8.69 4.06
C ARG A 175 13.31 7.52 4.94
N THR A 176 12.49 7.10 5.90
CA THR A 176 12.75 5.96 6.79
C THR A 176 12.22 4.64 6.22
N GLY A 177 11.43 4.72 5.16
CA GLY A 177 10.82 3.59 4.46
C GLY A 177 9.46 3.19 5.04
N HIS A 178 8.80 4.06 5.81
CA HIS A 178 7.43 3.84 6.25
C HIS A 178 6.46 4.29 5.17
N ILE A 179 5.41 3.51 4.99
CA ILE A 179 4.30 3.84 4.09
C ILE A 179 3.52 5.00 4.71
N VAL A 180 3.53 6.15 4.05
CA VAL A 180 2.78 7.33 4.49
C VAL A 180 1.49 7.53 3.70
N TRP A 181 1.36 6.83 2.59
CA TRP A 181 0.15 6.87 1.77
C TRP A 181 0.07 5.67 0.83
N LYS A 182 -1.14 5.11 0.73
CA LYS A 182 -1.53 4.11 -0.26
C LYS A 182 -2.70 4.66 -1.08
N HIS A 183 -2.66 4.49 -2.40
CA HIS A 183 -3.75 4.91 -3.28
C HIS A 183 -4.01 3.89 -4.38
N GLU A 184 -5.27 3.58 -4.61
CA GLU A 184 -5.73 2.73 -5.71
C GLU A 184 -6.45 3.60 -6.75
N GLY A 185 -6.04 3.51 -8.00
CA GLY A 185 -6.56 4.29 -9.12
C GLY A 185 -5.65 5.43 -9.55
N ILE A 186 -6.15 6.20 -10.52
CA ILE A 186 -5.45 7.35 -11.10
C ILE A 186 -5.32 8.47 -10.07
N VAL A 187 -4.15 9.09 -10.00
CA VAL A 187 -3.88 10.24 -9.14
C VAL A 187 -3.72 11.51 -9.98
N THR A 188 -4.12 12.64 -9.44
CA THR A 188 -3.84 13.94 -10.06
C THR A 188 -2.43 14.41 -9.75
N GLU A 189 -1.83 15.19 -10.66
CA GLU A 189 -0.53 15.82 -10.43
C GLU A 189 -0.52 16.60 -9.11
N ALA A 190 -1.53 17.44 -8.87
CA ALA A 190 -1.60 18.30 -7.69
C ALA A 190 -1.65 17.51 -6.37
N ASP A 191 -2.40 16.40 -6.30
CA ASP A 191 -2.49 15.60 -5.09
C ASP A 191 -1.17 14.85 -4.83
N LEU A 192 -0.58 14.26 -5.86
CA LEU A 192 0.69 13.55 -5.74
C LEU A 192 1.84 14.51 -5.39
N ASP A 193 1.90 15.66 -6.06
CA ASP A 193 2.91 16.69 -5.82
C ASP A 193 2.88 17.20 -4.37
N ALA A 194 1.70 17.55 -3.86
CA ALA A 194 1.55 18.04 -2.49
C ALA A 194 2.02 17.02 -1.45
N ARG A 195 1.73 15.72 -1.65
CA ARG A 195 2.15 14.64 -0.75
C ARG A 195 3.65 14.45 -0.75
N ILE A 196 4.27 14.42 -1.92
CA ILE A 196 5.72 14.25 -2.06
C ILE A 196 6.44 15.47 -1.49
N GLN A 197 5.99 16.68 -1.82
CA GLN A 197 6.59 17.91 -1.31
C GLN A 197 6.60 17.95 0.22
N ALA A 198 5.53 17.51 0.88
CA ALA A 198 5.45 17.46 2.35
C ALA A 198 6.49 16.54 3.00
N LEU A 199 7.08 15.58 2.26
CA LEU A 199 8.09 14.65 2.75
C LEU A 199 9.53 15.07 2.43
N LEU A 200 9.69 16.00 1.50
CA LEU A 200 11.00 16.46 1.02
C LEU A 200 11.55 17.66 1.81
N VAL A 201 10.72 18.25 2.66
CA VAL A 201 11.06 19.45 3.50
C VAL A 201 11.91 19.06 4.69
#